data_0eb97e5aed2b0a8f2c2ad957ad7b04cf
#
_entry.id   0eb97e5aed2b0a8f2c2ad957ad7b04cf
#
_cell.length_a   1.000
_cell.length_b   1.000
_cell.length_c   1.000
_cell.angle_alpha   90.00
_cell.angle_beta   90.00
_cell.angle_gamma   90.00
#
_symmetry.space_group_name_H-M   'P 1'
#
loop_
_entity.id
_entity.type
_entity.pdbx_description
1 polymer ?
#
loop_
_entity_poly.entity_id
_entity_poly.type
_entity_poly.pdbx_seq_one_letter_code
_entity_poly.pdbx_strand_id
1 'polypeptide(L)'
;MLAAMSTTPAPPPDRAAATAGTPSAGPVRERGDACPGALRLHAADDGTLARIRLPGGVLTSRQASLLAGLAETLGDGHLDLTSRGNVQLRGLPADCGGLLAERLRLRGLLPSDRHDRIRNVAASPLCGLDGFSPDSASGSERAPADVQAWARELDGLLCADDGAEALTDLSGRFLFGLDDGRGDIVALRPDVTLIASGAGRAGLCFGTTGPGLRVAAADAPRAAVLAAAEFLAVREASGSTAWRVRELAPGARPTAARLAERLTEAGIASTPLPGLRLPLGEPPVPGVVTGPDGTSALSVTAPLGRLTAAQWRLAVRMATKEGEQTIRVTPWRGLVLPGFPAEEAPRLLADLADSGFVTSAESAWHRAGACAGRPGCAKSLADVRADAAACLASGQAAGATALPVYWSGCERRCGHPGGGPWVDVLATGDGYRVTVRDESGGRQGAGPRTVTTAGLAGAVAAARTTT
;
A
#
# COMPACT_ATOMS: atom_id res chain seq x y z
N MET A 1 51.88 -37.65 58.25
CA MET A 1 50.45 -37.56 58.53
C MET A 1 50.06 -36.08 58.54
N LEU A 2 49.60 -35.54 57.47
CA LEU A 2 49.03 -34.20 57.42
C LEU A 2 47.58 -34.35 56.93
N ALA A 3 46.67 -33.93 57.79
CA ALA A 3 45.25 -33.91 57.50
C ALA A 3 44.90 -32.77 56.54
N ALA A 4 44.23 -33.09 55.45
CA ALA A 4 43.69 -32.11 54.52
C ALA A 4 42.40 -31.50 55.09
N MET A 5 42.41 -30.19 55.29
CA MET A 5 41.19 -29.42 55.63
C MET A 5 40.44 -29.08 54.34
N SER A 6 39.23 -29.56 54.25
CA SER A 6 38.26 -29.24 53.20
C SER A 6 37.67 -27.85 53.46
N THR A 7 37.87 -26.90 52.55
CA THR A 7 37.23 -25.58 52.59
C THR A 7 35.99 -25.60 51.71
N THR A 8 34.82 -25.47 52.31
CA THR A 8 33.54 -25.26 51.62
C THR A 8 33.49 -23.83 51.08
N PRO A 9 33.13 -23.58 49.78
CA PRO A 9 32.97 -22.24 49.29
C PRO A 9 31.66 -21.61 49.76
N ALA A 10 31.73 -20.33 50.09
CA ALA A 10 30.59 -19.51 50.51
C ALA A 10 29.59 -19.31 49.38
N PRO A 11 28.27 -19.13 49.69
CA PRO A 11 27.24 -18.86 48.67
C PRO A 11 27.42 -17.45 48.05
N PRO A 12 27.02 -17.26 46.77
CA PRO A 12 27.11 -15.96 46.11
C PRO A 12 26.07 -14.99 46.71
N PRO A 13 26.36 -13.68 46.69
CA PRO A 13 25.46 -12.67 47.25
C PRO A 13 24.16 -12.54 46.43
N ASP A 14 23.08 -12.28 47.13
CA ASP A 14 21.74 -12.03 46.62
C ASP A 14 21.76 -11.02 45.45
N ARG A 15 21.12 -11.40 44.35
CA ARG A 15 20.88 -10.55 43.20
C ARG A 15 19.93 -9.44 43.62
N ALA A 16 20.47 -8.25 43.74
CA ALA A 16 19.70 -7.02 43.94
C ALA A 16 18.59 -6.89 42.88
N ALA A 17 17.46 -6.36 43.32
CA ALA A 17 16.26 -6.10 42.56
C ALA A 17 16.57 -5.45 41.20
N ALA A 18 15.98 -6.01 40.14
CA ALA A 18 16.00 -5.44 38.80
C ALA A 18 15.34 -4.08 38.85
N THR A 19 16.12 -3.04 38.62
CA THR A 19 15.62 -1.69 38.32
C THR A 19 14.75 -1.79 37.06
N ALA A 20 13.55 -1.25 37.16
CA ALA A 20 12.64 -1.09 36.04
C ALA A 20 13.37 -0.46 34.85
N GLY A 21 13.53 -1.22 33.78
CA GLY A 21 14.20 -0.77 32.57
C GLY A 21 13.47 0.42 31.99
N THR A 22 14.21 1.48 31.71
CA THR A 22 13.77 2.61 30.89
C THR A 22 13.09 2.09 29.62
N PRO A 23 11.91 2.58 29.21
CA PRO A 23 11.24 2.12 28.01
C PRO A 23 12.20 2.30 26.83
N SER A 24 12.43 1.22 26.09
CA SER A 24 13.30 1.17 24.93
C SER A 24 12.86 2.29 23.96
N ALA A 25 13.72 3.28 23.76
CA ALA A 25 13.55 4.26 22.71
C ALA A 25 13.38 3.55 21.36
N GLY A 26 12.42 4.00 20.55
CA GLY A 26 12.19 3.44 19.21
C GLY A 26 13.46 3.49 18.35
N PRO A 27 13.46 2.89 17.15
CA PRO A 27 14.66 2.76 16.33
C PRO A 27 15.30 4.11 16.04
N VAL A 28 16.57 4.26 16.39
CA VAL A 28 17.41 5.39 15.96
C VAL A 28 18.02 5.02 14.62
N ARG A 29 17.70 5.80 13.56
CA ARG A 29 18.18 5.57 12.20
C ARG A 29 19.25 6.59 11.83
N GLU A 30 20.42 6.12 11.43
CA GLU A 30 21.54 6.96 10.97
C GLU A 30 21.31 7.51 9.55
N ARG A 31 20.43 6.90 8.77
CA ARG A 31 20.18 7.28 7.38
C ARG A 31 18.76 7.83 7.21
N GLY A 32 18.67 8.96 6.50
CA GLY A 32 17.40 9.57 6.11
C GLY A 32 16.56 8.66 5.20
N ASP A 33 15.29 9.02 5.03
CA ASP A 33 14.36 8.31 4.16
C ASP A 33 14.80 8.34 2.70
N ALA A 34 15.08 7.15 2.15
CA ALA A 34 15.48 6.93 0.75
C ALA A 34 14.29 6.62 -0.17
N CYS A 35 13.05 6.86 0.26
CA CYS A 35 11.88 6.66 -0.60
C CYS A 35 11.98 7.54 -1.84
N PRO A 36 11.85 6.95 -3.06
CA PRO A 36 11.85 7.74 -4.29
C PRO A 36 10.62 8.63 -4.39
N GLY A 37 10.80 9.76 -5.05
CA GLY A 37 9.75 10.66 -5.49
C GLY A 37 9.84 10.86 -6.99
N ALA A 38 9.17 11.89 -7.51
CA ALA A 38 9.30 12.32 -8.88
C ALA A 38 10.57 13.18 -9.09
N LEU A 39 10.93 13.97 -8.08
CA LEU A 39 12.13 14.82 -8.09
C LEU A 39 13.37 14.07 -7.61
N ARG A 40 13.23 13.26 -6.60
CA ARG A 40 14.31 12.46 -6.04
C ARG A 40 14.31 11.08 -6.67
N LEU A 41 14.99 10.97 -7.81
CA LEU A 41 15.19 9.68 -8.47
C LEU A 41 16.02 8.75 -7.59
N HIS A 42 15.76 7.46 -7.68
CA HIS A 42 16.50 6.43 -6.94
C HIS A 42 17.31 5.61 -7.93
N ALA A 43 18.62 5.54 -7.72
CA ALA A 43 19.51 4.73 -8.56
C ALA A 43 19.17 3.24 -8.44
N ALA A 44 19.07 2.56 -9.56
CA ALA A 44 18.87 1.13 -9.70
C ALA A 44 19.77 0.61 -10.82
N ASP A 45 19.89 -0.71 -10.96
CA ASP A 45 20.84 -1.31 -11.91
C ASP A 45 20.35 -1.23 -13.37
N ASP A 46 19.06 -1.00 -13.55
CA ASP A 46 18.41 -0.77 -14.86
C ASP A 46 18.26 0.74 -15.20
N GLY A 47 18.95 1.62 -14.50
CA GLY A 47 18.83 3.07 -14.62
C GLY A 47 18.36 3.71 -13.33
N THR A 48 17.64 4.82 -13.41
CA THR A 48 16.99 5.39 -12.24
C THR A 48 15.49 5.07 -12.22
N LEU A 49 14.88 5.24 -11.06
CA LEU A 49 13.43 5.08 -10.92
C LEU A 49 12.80 6.31 -10.25
N ALA A 50 11.63 6.66 -10.72
CA ALA A 50 10.76 7.69 -10.15
C ALA A 50 9.48 7.04 -9.60
N ARG A 51 8.96 7.60 -8.52
CA ARG A 51 7.65 7.21 -8.00
C ARG A 51 6.71 8.40 -8.01
N ILE A 52 5.66 8.28 -8.80
CA ILE A 52 4.61 9.28 -8.95
C ILE A 52 3.51 8.98 -7.93
N ARG A 53 3.24 9.93 -7.04
CA ARG A 53 2.20 9.81 -6.03
C ARG A 53 0.84 10.09 -6.64
N LEU A 54 -0.12 9.22 -6.34
CA LEU A 54 -1.49 9.26 -6.81
C LEU A 54 -2.43 9.23 -5.61
N PRO A 55 -2.74 10.37 -4.99
CA PRO A 55 -3.66 10.42 -3.86
C PRO A 55 -5.01 9.79 -4.21
N GLY A 56 -5.46 8.82 -3.40
CA GLY A 56 -6.63 8.00 -3.70
C GLY A 56 -6.50 7.07 -4.90
N GLY A 57 -5.35 7.04 -5.59
CA GLY A 57 -5.11 6.25 -6.80
C GLY A 57 -5.76 6.82 -8.06
N VAL A 58 -6.44 7.96 -8.01
CA VAL A 58 -7.23 8.50 -9.14
C VAL A 58 -6.35 9.22 -10.15
N LEU A 59 -6.57 8.90 -11.41
CA LEU A 59 -5.98 9.57 -12.59
C LEU A 59 -7.06 9.92 -13.58
N THR A 60 -7.00 11.13 -14.11
CA THR A 60 -7.73 11.46 -15.35
C THR A 60 -7.09 10.74 -16.54
N SER A 61 -7.85 10.48 -17.59
CA SER A 61 -7.33 9.89 -18.84
C SER A 61 -6.14 10.69 -19.43
N ARG A 62 -6.13 12.02 -19.23
CA ARG A 62 -5.02 12.88 -19.67
C ARG A 62 -3.75 12.67 -18.86
N GLN A 63 -3.88 12.51 -17.53
CA GLN A 63 -2.76 12.20 -16.65
C GLN A 63 -2.21 10.80 -16.94
N ALA A 64 -3.11 9.82 -17.08
CA ALA A 64 -2.75 8.46 -17.39
C ALA A 64 -2.05 8.35 -18.78
N SER A 65 -2.51 9.08 -19.79
CA SER A 65 -1.86 9.15 -21.11
C SER A 65 -0.45 9.73 -21.01
N LEU A 66 -0.24 10.76 -20.18
CA LEU A 66 1.11 11.29 -19.93
C LEU A 66 2.03 10.21 -19.37
N LEU A 67 1.58 9.45 -18.35
CA LEU A 67 2.42 8.41 -17.72
C LEU A 67 2.83 7.34 -18.73
N ALA A 68 1.93 6.92 -19.65
CA ALA A 68 2.29 6.02 -20.73
C ALA A 68 3.40 6.60 -21.63
N GLY A 69 3.24 7.88 -22.05
CA GLY A 69 4.24 8.56 -22.87
C GLY A 69 5.59 8.69 -22.18
N LEU A 70 5.61 8.98 -20.88
CA LEU A 70 6.86 9.05 -20.11
C LEU A 70 7.51 7.68 -19.95
N ALA A 71 6.73 6.61 -19.77
CA ALA A 71 7.27 5.25 -19.72
C ALA A 71 7.95 4.85 -21.05
N GLU A 72 7.36 5.23 -22.19
CA GLU A 72 7.89 4.91 -23.53
C GLU A 72 9.10 5.79 -23.91
N THR A 73 9.07 7.07 -23.56
CA THR A 73 10.09 8.03 -24.06
C THR A 73 11.27 8.19 -23.12
N LEU A 74 11.07 8.00 -21.81
CA LEU A 74 12.12 8.17 -20.81
C LEU A 74 12.43 6.87 -20.07
N GLY A 75 11.48 5.97 -19.94
CA GLY A 75 11.60 4.74 -19.17
C GLY A 75 11.82 3.49 -20.01
N ASP A 76 11.60 2.34 -19.38
CA ASP A 76 11.73 1.01 -19.97
C ASP A 76 10.46 0.52 -20.69
N GLY A 77 9.51 1.41 -20.98
CA GLY A 77 8.24 1.10 -21.64
C GLY A 77 7.19 0.45 -20.73
N HIS A 78 7.38 0.48 -19.42
CA HIS A 78 6.48 -0.14 -18.45
C HIS A 78 6.10 0.80 -17.30
N LEU A 79 4.97 0.49 -16.68
CA LEU A 79 4.48 1.12 -15.47
C LEU A 79 4.37 0.06 -14.36
N ASP A 80 5.14 0.22 -13.28
CA ASP A 80 5.05 -0.63 -12.10
C ASP A 80 4.02 -0.07 -11.11
N LEU A 81 3.00 -0.85 -10.76
CA LEU A 81 2.00 -0.47 -9.75
C LEU A 81 2.51 -0.84 -8.36
N THR A 82 2.42 0.09 -7.42
CA THR A 82 2.95 -0.12 -6.06
C THR A 82 1.88 -0.62 -5.10
N SER A 83 2.29 -1.21 -3.98
CA SER A 83 1.39 -1.64 -2.89
C SER A 83 0.72 -0.48 -2.13
N ARG A 84 0.70 0.72 -2.68
CA ARG A 84 0.05 1.91 -2.13
C ARG A 84 -0.73 2.70 -3.17
N GLY A 85 -1.07 2.06 -4.30
CA GLY A 85 -1.81 2.72 -5.36
C GLY A 85 -1.03 3.81 -6.10
N ASN A 86 0.30 3.78 -6.10
CA ASN A 86 1.14 4.72 -6.85
C ASN A 86 1.73 4.06 -8.10
N VAL A 87 2.20 4.88 -9.04
CA VAL A 87 2.92 4.40 -10.23
C VAL A 87 4.41 4.65 -10.09
N GLN A 88 5.22 3.72 -10.56
CA GLN A 88 6.67 3.84 -10.63
C GLN A 88 7.14 3.64 -12.07
N LEU A 89 8.00 4.53 -12.56
CA LEU A 89 8.70 4.41 -13.82
C LEU A 89 10.14 3.98 -13.55
N ARG A 90 10.68 3.11 -14.39
CA ARG A 90 12.04 2.55 -14.28
C ARG A 90 12.81 2.72 -15.57
N GLY A 91 14.12 2.44 -15.54
CA GLY A 91 14.99 2.58 -16.70
C GLY A 91 15.22 4.04 -17.10
N LEU A 92 14.96 4.98 -16.18
CA LEU A 92 15.06 6.40 -16.47
C LEU A 92 16.54 6.83 -16.55
N PRO A 93 16.92 7.76 -17.48
CA PRO A 93 18.21 8.42 -17.45
C PRO A 93 18.44 9.16 -16.13
N ALA A 94 19.69 9.21 -15.66
CA ALA A 94 20.02 9.83 -14.38
C ALA A 94 19.75 11.34 -14.34
N ASP A 95 19.77 12.01 -15.48
CA ASP A 95 19.61 13.45 -15.67
C ASP A 95 18.18 13.86 -16.07
N CYS A 96 17.24 12.92 -16.23
CA CYS A 96 15.90 13.22 -16.70
C CYS A 96 14.99 13.86 -15.63
N GLY A 97 15.42 13.97 -14.37
CA GLY A 97 14.57 14.42 -13.26
C GLY A 97 13.92 15.79 -13.48
N GLY A 98 14.62 16.75 -14.08
CA GLY A 98 14.08 18.06 -14.40
C GLY A 98 12.94 18.00 -15.42
N LEU A 99 13.16 17.31 -16.55
CA LEU A 99 12.15 17.11 -17.59
C LEU A 99 10.95 16.34 -17.07
N LEU A 100 11.18 15.27 -16.32
CA LEU A 100 10.11 14.47 -15.70
C LEU A 100 9.23 15.35 -14.78
N ALA A 101 9.86 16.13 -13.90
CA ALA A 101 9.17 17.00 -12.97
C ALA A 101 8.32 18.06 -13.70
N GLU A 102 8.89 18.71 -14.74
CA GLU A 102 8.17 19.69 -15.56
C GLU A 102 6.90 19.07 -16.18
N ARG A 103 7.02 17.90 -16.81
CA ARG A 103 5.88 17.21 -17.43
C ARG A 103 4.80 16.84 -16.43
N LEU A 104 5.20 16.39 -15.22
CA LEU A 104 4.27 16.05 -14.14
C LEU A 104 3.56 17.27 -13.57
N ARG A 105 4.27 18.42 -13.40
CA ARG A 105 3.66 19.69 -12.96
C ARG A 105 2.60 20.18 -13.92
N LEU A 106 2.90 20.17 -15.23
CA LEU A 106 1.97 20.59 -16.28
C LEU A 106 0.63 19.80 -16.28
N ARG A 107 0.58 18.65 -15.65
CA ARG A 107 -0.61 17.80 -15.52
C ARG A 107 -1.12 17.65 -14.08
N GLY A 108 -0.60 18.44 -13.15
CA GLY A 108 -1.02 18.40 -11.74
C GLY A 108 -0.63 17.11 -11.00
N LEU A 109 0.28 16.29 -11.55
CA LEU A 109 0.79 15.10 -10.87
C LEU A 109 1.91 15.42 -9.86
N LEU A 110 2.51 16.61 -9.98
CA LEU A 110 3.48 17.16 -9.04
C LEU A 110 3.07 18.60 -8.67
N PRO A 111 2.05 18.77 -7.83
CA PRO A 111 1.53 20.11 -7.48
C PRO A 111 2.47 20.89 -6.56
N SER A 112 3.34 20.21 -5.82
CA SER A 112 4.34 20.84 -4.93
C SER A 112 5.61 20.01 -4.88
N ASP A 113 6.74 20.66 -5.12
CA ASP A 113 8.07 20.02 -5.08
C ASP A 113 8.46 19.59 -3.66
N ARG A 114 8.09 20.40 -2.66
CA ARG A 114 8.43 20.17 -1.25
C ARG A 114 7.67 18.99 -0.65
N HIS A 115 6.43 18.77 -1.11
CA HIS A 115 5.50 17.79 -0.56
C HIS A 115 5.40 16.50 -1.41
N ASP A 116 6.19 16.36 -2.49
CA ASP A 116 6.12 15.23 -3.43
C ASP A 116 6.04 13.86 -2.72
N ARG A 117 6.92 13.62 -1.73
CA ARG A 117 7.05 12.30 -1.10
C ARG A 117 5.99 12.00 -0.05
N ILE A 118 5.39 13.01 0.57
CA ILE A 118 4.44 12.85 1.68
C ILE A 118 3.00 12.61 1.22
N ARG A 119 2.68 12.84 -0.03
CA ARG A 119 1.36 12.68 -0.66
C ARG A 119 0.98 11.19 -0.82
N ASN A 120 1.16 10.40 0.21
CA ASN A 120 0.96 8.97 0.18
C ASN A 120 -0.39 8.62 0.81
N VAL A 121 -1.45 8.75 0.01
CA VAL A 121 -2.85 8.61 0.41
C VAL A 121 -3.46 7.43 -0.35
N ALA A 122 -3.95 6.44 0.37
CA ALA A 122 -4.72 5.32 -0.19
C ALA A 122 -6.20 5.51 0.16
N ALA A 123 -7.09 5.26 -0.78
CA ALA A 123 -8.54 5.35 -0.59
C ALA A 123 -9.22 4.10 -1.18
N SER A 124 -10.39 3.71 -0.63
CA SER A 124 -11.18 2.57 -1.10
C SER A 124 -11.53 2.74 -2.58
N PRO A 125 -10.99 1.91 -3.48
CA PRO A 125 -11.10 2.15 -4.91
C PRO A 125 -12.50 1.89 -5.48
N LEU A 126 -13.35 1.13 -4.79
CA LEU A 126 -14.73 0.86 -5.19
C LEU A 126 -15.75 1.84 -4.57
N CYS A 127 -15.29 2.80 -3.77
CA CYS A 127 -16.17 3.80 -3.18
C CYS A 127 -17.02 4.49 -4.26
N GLY A 128 -18.34 4.44 -4.05
CA GLY A 128 -19.35 5.01 -4.96
C GLY A 128 -19.61 4.22 -6.25
N LEU A 129 -19.04 3.00 -6.42
CA LEU A 129 -19.16 2.23 -7.66
C LEU A 129 -20.04 0.98 -7.54
N ASP A 130 -20.18 0.38 -6.36
CA ASP A 130 -20.83 -0.90 -6.14
C ASP A 130 -22.05 -0.83 -5.19
N GLY A 131 -22.50 0.38 -4.89
CA GLY A 131 -23.62 0.58 -3.98
C GLY A 131 -23.34 0.28 -2.51
N PHE A 132 -22.08 -0.05 -2.17
CA PHE A 132 -21.71 -0.27 -0.78
C PHE A 132 -21.91 1.00 0.05
N SER A 133 -22.61 0.86 1.17
CA SER A 133 -22.75 1.90 2.20
C SER A 133 -22.58 1.28 3.57
N PRO A 134 -21.78 1.86 4.48
CA PRO A 134 -21.62 1.37 5.84
C PRO A 134 -22.93 1.39 6.63
N ASP A 135 -23.93 2.14 6.18
CA ASP A 135 -25.25 2.27 6.82
C ASP A 135 -26.35 1.42 6.19
N SER A 136 -26.06 0.57 5.22
CA SER A 136 -27.06 -0.27 4.54
C SER A 136 -27.92 -1.08 5.53
N ALA A 137 -27.35 -1.45 6.67
CA ALA A 137 -28.07 -2.16 7.74
C ALA A 137 -29.01 -1.27 8.57
N SER A 138 -28.89 0.05 8.53
CA SER A 138 -29.67 1.00 9.32
C SER A 138 -30.82 1.66 8.56
N GLY A 139 -30.99 1.36 7.27
CA GLY A 139 -32.06 1.92 6.42
C GLY A 139 -31.92 3.42 6.12
N SER A 140 -30.73 3.99 6.32
CA SER A 140 -30.46 5.40 6.02
C SER A 140 -30.26 5.62 4.52
N GLU A 141 -31.11 6.44 3.91
CA GLU A 141 -31.02 6.83 2.49
C GLU A 141 -29.91 7.86 2.19
N ARG A 142 -29.05 8.14 3.15
CA ARG A 142 -28.01 9.19 2.98
C ARG A 142 -26.87 8.65 2.11
N ALA A 143 -26.47 9.44 1.12
CA ALA A 143 -25.33 9.12 0.26
C ALA A 143 -24.07 8.81 1.10
N PRO A 144 -23.33 7.75 0.76
CA PRO A 144 -22.08 7.41 1.43
C PRO A 144 -21.08 8.56 1.31
N ALA A 145 -20.17 8.70 2.27
CA ALA A 145 -19.11 9.68 2.17
C ALA A 145 -18.19 9.35 0.99
N ASP A 146 -17.93 10.32 0.12
CA ASP A 146 -16.98 10.18 -0.99
C ASP A 146 -15.53 10.27 -0.48
N VAL A 147 -14.93 9.13 -0.19
CA VAL A 147 -13.52 9.08 0.26
C VAL A 147 -12.55 9.50 -0.84
N GLN A 148 -12.97 9.50 -2.10
CA GLN A 148 -12.16 10.04 -3.19
C GLN A 148 -12.16 11.58 -3.18
N ALA A 149 -13.26 12.21 -2.76
CA ALA A 149 -13.30 13.65 -2.48
C ALA A 149 -12.38 14.00 -1.31
N TRP A 150 -12.39 13.20 -0.23
CA TRP A 150 -11.45 13.38 0.88
C TRP A 150 -10.00 13.26 0.45
N ALA A 151 -9.68 12.33 -0.47
CA ALA A 151 -8.31 12.17 -0.96
C ALA A 151 -7.84 13.41 -1.73
N ARG A 152 -8.70 13.99 -2.56
CA ARG A 152 -8.40 15.24 -3.29
C ARG A 152 -8.20 16.44 -2.34
N GLU A 153 -9.09 16.58 -1.37
CA GLU A 153 -9.01 17.66 -0.37
C GLU A 153 -7.76 17.51 0.50
N LEU A 154 -7.50 16.30 1.01
CA LEU A 154 -6.30 16.02 1.80
C LEU A 154 -5.03 16.31 1.00
N ASP A 155 -4.97 15.96 -0.29
CA ASP A 155 -3.84 16.27 -1.15
C ASP A 155 -3.62 17.78 -1.31
N GLY A 156 -4.70 18.54 -1.48
CA GLY A 156 -4.66 20.00 -1.48
C GLY A 156 -4.12 20.58 -0.18
N LEU A 157 -4.62 20.09 0.97
CA LEU A 157 -4.16 20.52 2.29
C LEU A 157 -2.69 20.15 2.56
N LEU A 158 -2.24 18.97 2.09
CA LEU A 158 -0.84 18.55 2.21
C LEU A 158 0.11 19.38 1.35
N CYS A 159 -0.38 20.01 0.29
CA CYS A 159 0.41 20.82 -0.63
C CYS A 159 0.29 22.34 -0.38
N ALA A 160 -0.57 22.75 0.57
CA ALA A 160 -0.74 24.16 0.92
C ALA A 160 0.48 24.70 1.66
N ASP A 161 0.87 25.94 1.35
CA ASP A 161 2.04 26.58 1.97
C ASP A 161 1.76 27.07 3.40
N ASP A 162 0.50 27.31 3.75
CA ASP A 162 0.04 27.87 5.03
C ASP A 162 -0.19 26.78 6.10
N GLY A 163 0.87 26.31 6.72
CA GLY A 163 0.82 25.39 7.88
C GLY A 163 1.15 23.93 7.57
N ALA A 164 1.25 23.53 6.31
CA ALA A 164 1.72 22.21 5.92
C ALA A 164 3.26 22.09 5.88
N GLU A 165 3.99 23.19 6.10
CA GLU A 165 5.46 23.19 6.07
C GLU A 165 6.08 22.16 7.04
N ALA A 166 5.52 22.06 8.24
CA ALA A 166 5.95 21.08 9.22
C ALA A 166 5.75 19.62 8.75
N LEU A 167 4.83 19.37 7.82
CA LEU A 167 4.57 18.01 7.32
C LEU A 167 5.61 17.52 6.31
N THR A 168 6.47 18.39 5.78
CA THR A 168 7.59 17.99 4.90
C THR A 168 8.56 17.01 5.58
N ASP A 169 8.55 16.96 6.90
CA ASP A 169 9.34 16.03 7.72
C ASP A 169 8.73 14.62 7.81
N LEU A 170 7.54 14.41 7.28
CA LEU A 170 6.97 13.08 7.16
C LEU A 170 7.84 12.22 6.23
N SER A 171 8.01 10.97 6.61
CA SER A 171 8.62 10.00 5.71
C SER A 171 7.70 9.71 4.53
N GLY A 172 8.27 9.48 3.32
CA GLY A 172 7.51 8.91 2.19
C GLY A 172 6.94 7.51 2.45
N ARG A 173 7.17 6.94 3.63
CA ARG A 173 6.54 5.71 4.13
C ARG A 173 5.30 5.96 4.98
N PHE A 174 5.12 7.16 5.48
CA PHE A 174 3.90 7.54 6.19
C PHE A 174 2.70 7.38 5.24
N LEU A 175 1.62 6.77 5.70
CA LEU A 175 0.47 6.43 4.88
C LEU A 175 -0.81 6.97 5.52
N PHE A 176 -1.54 7.77 4.78
CA PHE A 176 -2.93 8.10 5.07
C PHE A 176 -3.83 7.04 4.43
N GLY A 177 -4.80 6.53 5.18
CA GLY A 177 -5.80 5.58 4.72
C GLY A 177 -7.20 6.17 4.83
N LEU A 178 -7.94 6.14 3.74
CA LEU A 178 -9.31 6.64 3.63
C LEU A 178 -10.22 5.48 3.25
N ASP A 179 -10.90 4.91 4.25
CA ASP A 179 -11.74 3.74 4.11
C ASP A 179 -13.22 4.15 4.03
N ASP A 180 -13.95 3.64 3.06
CA ASP A 180 -15.37 3.92 2.91
C ASP A 180 -16.27 3.11 3.86
N GLY A 181 -15.65 2.40 4.81
CA GLY A 181 -16.30 1.57 5.81
C GLY A 181 -16.28 0.07 5.51
N ARG A 182 -15.75 -0.35 4.33
CA ARG A 182 -15.62 -1.77 3.98
C ARG A 182 -14.39 -2.46 4.61
N GLY A 183 -13.39 -1.70 5.08
CA GLY A 183 -12.21 -2.24 5.76
C GLY A 183 -11.04 -2.60 4.85
N ASP A 184 -11.13 -2.38 3.55
CA ASP A 184 -10.08 -2.74 2.57
C ASP A 184 -8.81 -1.90 2.76
N ILE A 185 -8.94 -0.59 3.02
CA ILE A 185 -7.82 0.31 3.29
C ILE A 185 -7.27 0.12 4.71
N VAL A 186 -8.13 -0.19 5.67
CA VAL A 186 -7.70 -0.53 7.04
C VAL A 186 -6.72 -1.72 7.01
N ALA A 187 -6.95 -2.70 6.13
CA ALA A 187 -6.07 -3.86 5.97
C ALA A 187 -4.63 -3.49 5.54
N LEU A 188 -4.40 -2.31 4.94
CA LEU A 188 -3.07 -1.80 4.58
C LEU A 188 -2.27 -1.25 5.76
N ARG A 189 -2.87 -1.17 6.95
CA ARG A 189 -2.28 -0.64 8.18
C ARG A 189 -1.70 0.78 7.97
N PRO A 190 -2.54 1.77 7.63
CA PRO A 190 -2.11 3.17 7.53
C PRO A 190 -1.61 3.71 8.88
N ASP A 191 -1.03 4.90 8.86
CA ASP A 191 -0.58 5.61 10.08
C ASP A 191 -1.66 6.51 10.65
N VAL A 192 -2.41 7.16 9.77
CA VAL A 192 -3.64 7.88 10.07
C VAL A 192 -4.74 7.27 9.22
N THR A 193 -5.82 6.86 9.85
CA THR A 193 -6.97 6.23 9.19
C THR A 193 -8.22 7.07 9.38
N LEU A 194 -8.83 7.46 8.26
CA LEU A 194 -10.19 8.00 8.21
C LEU A 194 -11.12 6.90 7.73
N ILE A 195 -12.27 6.78 8.38
CA ILE A 195 -13.25 5.75 8.07
C ILE A 195 -14.60 6.43 7.91
N ALA A 196 -15.20 6.29 6.74
CA ALA A 196 -16.54 6.79 6.52
C ALA A 196 -17.51 6.06 7.45
N SER A 197 -18.32 6.83 8.16
CA SER A 197 -19.42 6.33 8.94
C SER A 197 -20.66 7.14 8.59
N GLY A 198 -21.83 6.51 8.64
CA GLY A 198 -23.04 7.16 8.22
C GLY A 198 -23.33 8.51 8.86
N ALA A 199 -24.42 9.13 8.42
CA ALA A 199 -24.90 10.41 8.91
C ALA A 199 -23.90 11.59 8.75
N GLY A 200 -23.02 11.57 7.71
CA GLY A 200 -22.07 12.64 7.45
C GLY A 200 -20.95 12.75 8.47
N ARG A 201 -20.53 11.62 9.01
CA ARG A 201 -19.46 11.51 10.01
C ARG A 201 -18.30 10.67 9.54
N ALA A 202 -17.15 10.84 10.15
CA ALA A 202 -15.95 10.05 9.95
C ALA A 202 -15.36 9.62 11.30
N GLY A 203 -14.86 8.39 11.35
CA GLY A 203 -13.95 7.94 12.40
C GLY A 203 -12.51 8.31 12.02
N LEU A 204 -11.73 8.76 12.99
CA LEU A 204 -10.32 9.10 12.84
C LEU A 204 -9.53 8.36 13.92
N CYS A 205 -8.48 7.63 13.52
CA CYS A 205 -7.57 7.00 14.48
C CYS A 205 -6.12 6.96 13.98
N PHE A 206 -5.19 6.75 14.91
CA PHE A 206 -3.81 6.39 14.61
C PHE A 206 -3.72 4.87 14.40
N GLY A 207 -3.15 4.47 13.27
CA GLY A 207 -3.13 3.05 12.91
C GLY A 207 -4.52 2.53 12.54
N THR A 208 -4.84 1.31 12.96
CA THR A 208 -6.07 0.60 12.54
C THR A 208 -6.89 0.05 13.70
N THR A 209 -6.40 0.19 14.90
CA THR A 209 -7.05 -0.34 16.12
C THR A 209 -6.80 0.61 17.29
N GLY A 210 -7.74 0.64 18.22
CA GLY A 210 -7.61 1.43 19.46
C GLY A 210 -8.60 2.59 19.54
N PRO A 211 -8.42 3.46 20.52
CA PRO A 211 -9.24 4.65 20.68
C PRO A 211 -9.10 5.57 19.47
N GLY A 212 -10.21 6.10 19.02
CA GLY A 212 -10.28 7.09 17.94
C GLY A 212 -11.18 8.25 18.30
N LEU A 213 -11.44 9.09 17.34
CA LEU A 213 -12.33 10.24 17.43
C LEU A 213 -13.36 10.17 16.30
N ARG A 214 -14.56 10.65 16.56
CA ARG A 214 -15.57 10.90 15.54
C ARG A 214 -15.58 12.39 15.25
N VAL A 215 -15.51 12.75 13.98
CA VAL A 215 -15.55 14.12 13.45
C VAL A 215 -16.66 14.25 12.40
N ALA A 216 -17.02 15.46 12.01
CA ALA A 216 -17.85 15.66 10.84
C ALA A 216 -17.08 15.23 9.57
N ALA A 217 -17.79 14.66 8.58
CA ALA A 217 -17.18 14.22 7.33
C ALA A 217 -16.49 15.37 6.55
N ALA A 218 -17.04 16.59 6.67
CA ALA A 218 -16.45 17.78 6.06
C ALA A 218 -15.12 18.20 6.70
N ASP A 219 -14.89 17.86 7.97
CA ASP A 219 -13.64 18.19 8.67
C ASP A 219 -12.61 17.07 8.60
N ALA A 220 -12.98 15.89 8.07
CA ALA A 220 -12.15 14.70 8.13
C ALA A 220 -10.77 14.87 7.47
N PRO A 221 -10.62 15.46 6.25
CA PRO A 221 -9.31 15.69 5.66
C PRO A 221 -8.41 16.61 6.50
N ARG A 222 -8.98 17.70 7.03
CA ARG A 222 -8.26 18.64 7.89
C ARG A 222 -7.85 17.98 9.22
N ALA A 223 -8.71 17.16 9.80
CA ALA A 223 -8.40 16.40 11.00
C ALA A 223 -7.28 15.38 10.79
N ALA A 224 -7.17 14.77 9.59
CA ALA A 224 -6.07 13.88 9.24
C ALA A 224 -4.72 14.61 9.14
N VAL A 225 -4.70 15.84 8.63
CA VAL A 225 -3.50 16.71 8.62
C VAL A 225 -3.05 17.00 10.07
N LEU A 226 -3.97 17.35 10.95
CA LEU A 226 -3.66 17.60 12.36
C LEU A 226 -3.18 16.35 13.11
N ALA A 227 -3.71 15.18 12.75
CA ALA A 227 -3.21 13.90 13.26
C ALA A 227 -1.76 13.63 12.82
N ALA A 228 -1.42 13.92 11.56
CA ALA A 228 -0.05 13.79 11.08
C ALA A 228 0.91 14.78 11.77
N ALA A 229 0.46 16.01 12.03
CA ALA A 229 1.22 17.00 12.81
C ALA A 229 1.44 16.52 14.26
N GLU A 230 0.43 15.90 14.89
CA GLU A 230 0.57 15.32 16.23
C GLU A 230 1.60 14.17 16.25
N PHE A 231 1.62 13.31 15.22
CA PHE A 231 2.67 12.29 15.10
C PHE A 231 4.07 12.91 15.04
N LEU A 232 4.26 13.99 14.28
CA LEU A 232 5.55 14.67 14.18
C LEU A 232 5.96 15.28 15.52
N ALA A 233 5.05 15.93 16.21
CA ALA A 233 5.31 16.52 17.52
C ALA A 233 5.72 15.47 18.58
N VAL A 234 5.01 14.32 18.59
CA VAL A 234 5.32 13.21 19.49
C VAL A 234 6.67 12.56 19.11
N ARG A 235 6.96 12.40 17.81
CA ARG A 235 8.23 11.89 17.32
C ARG A 235 9.40 12.75 17.77
N GLU A 236 9.27 14.08 17.63
CA GLU A 236 10.27 15.06 18.05
C GLU A 236 10.47 15.03 19.56
N ALA A 237 9.38 15.13 20.34
CA ALA A 237 9.44 15.10 21.79
C ALA A 237 10.05 13.82 22.36
N SER A 238 9.92 12.69 21.66
CA SER A 238 10.53 11.41 22.05
C SER A 238 11.95 11.20 21.53
N GLY A 239 12.52 12.15 20.77
CA GLY A 239 13.82 12.00 20.10
C GLY A 239 13.87 10.83 19.10
N SER A 240 12.72 10.34 18.64
CA SER A 240 12.63 9.18 17.76
C SER A 240 12.83 9.57 16.29
N THR A 241 13.44 8.65 15.50
CA THR A 241 13.55 8.74 14.05
C THR A 241 12.53 7.85 13.33
N ALA A 242 11.40 7.55 14.00
CA ALA A 242 10.34 6.72 13.44
C ALA A 242 9.75 7.32 12.15
N TRP A 243 9.50 6.48 11.16
CA TRP A 243 8.86 6.84 9.89
C TRP A 243 7.36 6.54 9.90
N ARG A 244 6.92 5.65 10.81
CA ARG A 244 5.56 5.17 10.94
C ARG A 244 5.11 5.24 12.40
N VAL A 245 3.84 5.49 12.64
CA VAL A 245 3.26 5.52 14.00
C VAL A 245 3.57 4.22 14.77
N ARG A 246 3.46 3.08 14.09
CA ARG A 246 3.72 1.75 14.70
C ARG A 246 5.18 1.51 15.13
N GLU A 247 6.11 2.31 14.63
CA GLU A 247 7.55 2.22 14.97
C GLU A 247 7.88 2.97 16.26
N LEU A 248 7.00 3.86 16.72
CA LEU A 248 7.14 4.50 18.04
C LEU A 248 6.92 3.46 19.14
N ALA A 249 7.67 3.61 20.23
CA ALA A 249 7.43 2.85 21.44
C ALA A 249 5.98 3.00 21.90
N PRO A 250 5.32 1.98 22.44
CA PRO A 250 3.91 2.04 22.81
C PRO A 250 3.53 3.24 23.69
N GLY A 251 4.36 3.60 24.67
CA GLY A 251 4.15 4.75 25.56
C GLY A 251 4.46 6.13 24.95
N ALA A 252 5.09 6.14 23.77
CA ALA A 252 5.40 7.36 23.03
C ALA A 252 4.52 7.54 21.78
N ARG A 253 3.45 6.77 21.65
CA ARG A 253 2.53 6.92 20.50
C ARG A 253 1.57 8.09 20.70
N PRO A 254 1.17 8.77 19.61
CA PRO A 254 0.14 9.80 19.72
C PRO A 254 -1.17 9.18 20.22
N THR A 255 -1.92 9.94 21.01
CA THR A 255 -3.16 9.48 21.65
C THR A 255 -4.37 10.20 21.10
N ALA A 256 -5.55 9.58 21.18
CA ALA A 256 -6.81 10.21 20.80
C ALA A 256 -7.11 11.45 21.67
N ALA A 257 -6.72 11.46 22.95
CA ALA A 257 -6.94 12.59 23.84
C ALA A 257 -6.16 13.83 23.38
N ARG A 258 -4.86 13.71 23.12
CA ARG A 258 -4.05 14.83 22.62
C ARG A 258 -4.52 15.31 21.24
N LEU A 259 -4.94 14.37 20.38
CA LEU A 259 -5.52 14.74 19.11
C LEU A 259 -6.83 15.53 19.29
N ALA A 260 -7.70 15.15 20.25
CA ALA A 260 -8.93 15.88 20.54
C ALA A 260 -8.67 17.32 21.00
N GLU A 261 -7.63 17.54 21.83
CA GLU A 261 -7.18 18.88 22.24
C GLU A 261 -6.78 19.70 21.01
N ARG A 262 -5.92 19.16 20.14
CA ARG A 262 -5.46 19.82 18.91
C ARG A 262 -6.61 20.12 17.94
N LEU A 263 -7.58 19.22 17.81
CA LEU A 263 -8.77 19.45 16.99
C LEU A 263 -9.62 20.59 17.56
N THR A 264 -9.80 20.62 18.87
CA THR A 264 -10.54 21.70 19.56
C THR A 264 -9.88 23.06 19.35
N GLU A 265 -8.55 23.15 19.48
CA GLU A 265 -7.77 24.36 19.19
C GLU A 265 -7.95 24.82 17.73
N ALA A 266 -8.10 23.88 16.80
CA ALA A 266 -8.35 24.15 15.39
C ALA A 266 -9.83 24.42 15.04
N GLY A 267 -10.73 24.42 16.03
CA GLY A 267 -12.17 24.64 15.84
C GLY A 267 -12.92 23.45 15.27
N ILE A 268 -12.34 22.23 15.34
CA ILE A 268 -12.97 21.00 14.87
C ILE A 268 -13.60 20.25 16.05
N ALA A 269 -14.92 20.09 16.01
CA ALA A 269 -15.64 19.33 17.02
C ALA A 269 -15.36 17.83 16.87
N SER A 270 -15.05 17.17 17.97
CA SER A 270 -14.81 15.73 17.99
C SER A 270 -15.45 15.05 19.20
N THR A 271 -15.77 13.77 19.06
CA THR A 271 -16.27 12.93 20.16
C THR A 271 -15.45 11.65 20.25
N PRO A 272 -15.13 11.16 21.46
CA PRO A 272 -14.37 9.93 21.63
C PRO A 272 -15.08 8.72 21.02
N LEU A 273 -14.26 7.85 20.33
CA LEU A 273 -14.62 6.52 19.93
C LEU A 273 -13.76 5.55 20.77
N PRO A 274 -14.34 4.85 21.76
CA PRO A 274 -13.56 4.05 22.73
C PRO A 274 -12.85 2.84 22.10
N GLY A 275 -13.30 2.38 20.95
CA GLY A 275 -12.66 1.30 20.21
C GLY A 275 -13.19 1.25 18.79
N LEU A 276 -12.30 1.48 17.83
CA LEU A 276 -12.62 1.32 16.42
C LEU A 276 -12.11 -0.06 15.99
N ARG A 277 -13.03 -0.96 15.76
CA ARG A 277 -12.74 -2.28 15.18
C ARG A 277 -13.56 -2.41 13.92
N LEU A 278 -12.90 -2.25 12.78
CA LEU A 278 -13.50 -2.63 11.51
C LEU A 278 -13.11 -4.08 11.18
N PRO A 279 -14.01 -4.83 10.55
CA PRO A 279 -13.60 -6.04 9.87
C PRO A 279 -12.53 -5.68 8.85
N LEU A 280 -11.50 -6.52 8.72
CA LEU A 280 -10.53 -6.38 7.64
C LEU A 280 -11.25 -6.77 6.35
N GLY A 281 -11.41 -5.80 5.45
CA GLY A 281 -12.02 -6.01 4.15
C GLY A 281 -11.04 -6.63 3.16
N GLU A 282 -11.61 -7.28 2.16
CA GLU A 282 -10.84 -7.89 1.08
C GLU A 282 -10.53 -6.87 -0.04
N PRO A 283 -9.44 -7.09 -0.79
CA PRO A 283 -9.15 -6.33 -2.00
C PRO A 283 -10.28 -6.42 -3.03
N PRO A 284 -10.42 -5.44 -3.93
CA PRO A 284 -11.30 -5.55 -5.08
C PRO A 284 -11.00 -6.83 -5.89
N VAL A 285 -12.03 -7.62 -6.13
CA VAL A 285 -11.91 -8.84 -6.92
C VAL A 285 -11.88 -8.46 -8.42
N PRO A 286 -11.01 -9.08 -9.25
CA PRO A 286 -11.04 -8.87 -10.69
C PRO A 286 -12.36 -9.36 -11.30
N GLY A 287 -12.95 -8.54 -12.16
CA GLY A 287 -14.26 -8.83 -12.78
C GLY A 287 -15.06 -7.58 -13.07
N VAL A 288 -16.31 -7.76 -13.44
CA VAL A 288 -17.30 -6.69 -13.55
C VAL A 288 -17.82 -6.34 -12.16
N VAL A 289 -17.79 -5.07 -11.81
CA VAL A 289 -18.39 -4.51 -10.59
C VAL A 289 -19.66 -3.79 -10.97
N THR A 290 -20.82 -4.32 -10.58
CA THR A 290 -22.11 -3.73 -10.91
C THR A 290 -22.48 -2.64 -9.92
N GLY A 291 -22.81 -1.45 -10.42
CA GLY A 291 -23.30 -0.33 -9.63
C GLY A 291 -24.82 -0.32 -9.49
N PRO A 292 -25.36 0.49 -8.57
CA PRO A 292 -26.80 0.56 -8.30
C PRO A 292 -27.61 1.26 -9.41
N ASP A 293 -26.97 2.04 -10.23
CA ASP A 293 -27.55 2.92 -11.26
C ASP A 293 -27.54 2.29 -12.68
N GLY A 294 -27.24 0.98 -12.79
CA GLY A 294 -27.10 0.28 -14.06
C GLY A 294 -25.78 0.55 -14.79
N THR A 295 -24.86 1.30 -14.20
CA THR A 295 -23.48 1.39 -14.66
C THR A 295 -22.64 0.28 -14.05
N SER A 296 -21.50 0.02 -14.65
CA SER A 296 -20.52 -0.95 -14.17
C SER A 296 -19.13 -0.36 -14.13
N ALA A 297 -18.29 -0.91 -13.27
CA ALA A 297 -16.86 -0.70 -13.32
C ALA A 297 -16.14 -2.03 -13.65
N LEU A 298 -14.96 -1.92 -14.25
CA LEU A 298 -14.09 -3.07 -14.50
C LEU A 298 -12.96 -3.07 -13.50
N SER A 299 -12.88 -4.11 -12.68
CA SER A 299 -11.75 -4.34 -11.77
C SER A 299 -10.77 -5.33 -12.43
N VAL A 300 -9.52 -4.94 -12.58
CA VAL A 300 -8.49 -5.80 -13.19
C VAL A 300 -7.18 -5.70 -12.44
N THR A 301 -6.36 -6.74 -12.52
CA THR A 301 -5.03 -6.75 -11.88
C THR A 301 -3.93 -6.78 -12.95
N ALA A 302 -2.86 -6.03 -12.72
CA ALA A 302 -1.67 -6.07 -13.55
C ALA A 302 -0.86 -7.35 -13.26
N PRO A 303 -0.49 -8.14 -14.28
CA PRO A 303 0.36 -9.32 -14.09
C PRO A 303 1.64 -8.96 -13.33
N LEU A 304 1.89 -9.60 -12.20
CA LEU A 304 3.01 -9.33 -11.29
C LEU A 304 3.15 -7.84 -10.87
N GLY A 305 2.07 -7.06 -11.03
CA GLY A 305 2.04 -5.64 -10.70
C GLY A 305 2.69 -4.72 -11.74
N ARG A 306 2.86 -5.17 -12.98
CA ARG A 306 3.53 -4.42 -14.05
C ARG A 306 2.71 -4.47 -15.34
N LEU A 307 2.55 -3.30 -15.97
CA LEU A 307 1.88 -3.16 -17.26
C LEU A 307 2.85 -2.57 -18.29
N THR A 308 2.79 -3.07 -19.52
CA THR A 308 3.38 -2.37 -20.66
C THR A 308 2.65 -1.05 -20.91
N ALA A 309 3.32 -0.08 -21.52
CA ALA A 309 2.67 1.14 -21.94
C ALA A 309 1.49 0.89 -22.91
N ALA A 310 1.57 -0.17 -23.72
CA ALA A 310 0.48 -0.58 -24.63
C ALA A 310 -0.77 -1.05 -23.86
N GLN A 311 -0.61 -1.92 -22.85
CA GLN A 311 -1.70 -2.34 -21.96
C GLN A 311 -2.30 -1.14 -21.22
N TRP A 312 -1.45 -0.30 -20.65
CA TRP A 312 -1.90 0.93 -19.97
C TRP A 312 -2.70 1.83 -20.91
N ARG A 313 -2.22 2.06 -22.15
CA ARG A 313 -2.96 2.85 -23.15
C ARG A 313 -4.30 2.23 -23.54
N LEU A 314 -4.40 0.90 -23.57
CA LEU A 314 -5.69 0.23 -23.80
C LEU A 314 -6.70 0.60 -22.71
N ALA A 315 -6.31 0.45 -21.42
CA ALA A 315 -7.18 0.85 -20.30
C ALA A 315 -7.57 2.33 -20.36
N VAL A 316 -6.61 3.21 -20.70
CA VAL A 316 -6.88 4.65 -20.88
C VAL A 316 -7.87 4.91 -22.02
N ARG A 317 -7.72 4.26 -23.17
CA ARG A 317 -8.65 4.42 -24.30
C ARG A 317 -10.07 3.98 -23.96
N MET A 318 -10.22 2.85 -23.26
CA MET A 318 -11.52 2.39 -22.78
C MET A 318 -12.16 3.40 -21.85
N ALA A 319 -11.43 3.84 -20.81
CA ALA A 319 -11.92 4.86 -19.88
C ALA A 319 -12.29 6.18 -20.57
N THR A 320 -11.62 6.56 -21.68
CA THR A 320 -11.87 7.80 -22.40
C THR A 320 -13.10 7.72 -23.31
N LYS A 321 -13.32 6.57 -23.94
CA LYS A 321 -14.41 6.40 -24.93
C LYS A 321 -15.73 6.02 -24.29
N GLU A 322 -15.69 5.12 -23.33
CA GLU A 322 -16.85 4.38 -22.86
C GLU A 322 -17.03 4.49 -21.34
N GLY A 323 -16.06 5.09 -20.62
CA GLY A 323 -16.07 5.26 -19.17
C GLY A 323 -16.09 6.72 -18.69
N GLU A 324 -15.90 6.91 -17.39
CA GLU A 324 -15.90 8.22 -16.71
C GLU A 324 -14.68 9.10 -16.99
N GLN A 325 -13.83 8.75 -17.93
CA GLN A 325 -12.56 9.43 -18.22
C GLN A 325 -11.56 9.44 -17.04
N THR A 326 -11.75 8.52 -16.11
CA THR A 326 -10.86 8.33 -14.97
C THR A 326 -10.45 6.85 -14.84
N ILE A 327 -9.30 6.62 -14.23
CA ILE A 327 -8.83 5.30 -13.79
C ILE A 327 -8.44 5.40 -12.33
N ARG A 328 -8.66 4.33 -11.57
CA ARG A 328 -8.21 4.22 -10.17
C ARG A 328 -7.14 3.15 -10.07
N VAL A 329 -5.93 3.54 -9.72
CA VAL A 329 -4.83 2.61 -9.41
C VAL A 329 -5.00 2.10 -7.99
N THR A 330 -5.00 0.79 -7.81
CA THR A 330 -5.27 0.20 -6.49
C THR A 330 -3.99 -0.20 -5.75
N PRO A 331 -3.99 -0.21 -4.41
CA PRO A 331 -2.88 -0.73 -3.60
C PRO A 331 -2.56 -2.21 -3.87
N TRP A 332 -3.45 -2.95 -4.48
CA TRP A 332 -3.28 -4.36 -4.84
C TRP A 332 -2.78 -4.55 -6.28
N ARG A 333 -2.13 -3.50 -6.84
CA ARG A 333 -1.52 -3.51 -8.17
C ARG A 333 -2.53 -3.79 -9.28
N GLY A 334 -3.72 -3.28 -9.13
CA GLY A 334 -4.80 -3.35 -10.10
C GLY A 334 -5.24 -1.98 -10.57
N LEU A 335 -6.19 -1.99 -11.48
CA LEU A 335 -6.92 -0.82 -11.96
C LEU A 335 -8.41 -1.06 -11.75
N VAL A 336 -9.12 0.00 -11.40
CA VAL A 336 -10.58 0.07 -11.50
C VAL A 336 -10.91 1.12 -12.53
N LEU A 337 -11.69 0.73 -13.53
CA LEU A 337 -12.15 1.57 -14.63
C LEU A 337 -13.66 1.76 -14.45
N PRO A 338 -14.15 2.92 -14.02
CA PRO A 338 -15.58 3.15 -13.76
C PRO A 338 -16.35 3.64 -14.99
N GLY A 339 -17.69 3.54 -14.92
CA GLY A 339 -18.62 4.28 -15.79
C GLY A 339 -18.97 3.61 -17.11
N PHE A 340 -19.00 2.28 -17.18
CA PHE A 340 -19.40 1.53 -18.38
C PHE A 340 -20.87 1.16 -18.34
N PRO A 341 -21.57 1.12 -19.51
CA PRO A 341 -22.89 0.47 -19.59
C PRO A 341 -22.80 -0.99 -19.17
N ALA A 342 -23.76 -1.46 -18.38
CA ALA A 342 -23.72 -2.82 -17.81
C ALA A 342 -23.68 -3.91 -18.91
N GLU A 343 -24.36 -3.69 -20.05
CA GLU A 343 -24.39 -4.61 -21.19
C GLU A 343 -23.04 -4.70 -21.95
N GLU A 344 -22.21 -3.65 -21.90
CA GLU A 344 -20.90 -3.62 -22.57
C GLU A 344 -19.76 -4.15 -21.68
N ALA A 345 -19.93 -4.05 -20.38
CA ALA A 345 -18.88 -4.38 -19.40
C ALA A 345 -18.27 -5.79 -19.57
N PRO A 346 -19.03 -6.88 -19.84
CA PRO A 346 -18.45 -8.21 -20.04
C PRO A 346 -17.55 -8.28 -21.29
N ARG A 347 -17.93 -7.63 -22.38
CA ARG A 347 -17.14 -7.57 -23.63
C ARG A 347 -15.83 -6.82 -23.39
N LEU A 348 -15.91 -5.65 -22.78
CA LEU A 348 -14.73 -4.83 -22.46
C LEU A 348 -13.77 -5.53 -21.51
N LEU A 349 -14.30 -6.29 -20.54
CA LEU A 349 -13.49 -7.13 -19.66
C LEU A 349 -12.75 -8.23 -20.44
N ALA A 350 -13.40 -8.85 -21.43
CA ALA A 350 -12.77 -9.83 -22.30
C ALA A 350 -11.64 -9.21 -23.14
N ASP A 351 -11.83 -8.02 -23.72
CA ASP A 351 -10.79 -7.29 -24.48
C ASP A 351 -9.55 -7.01 -23.59
N LEU A 352 -9.76 -6.73 -22.29
CA LEU A 352 -8.67 -6.57 -21.32
C LEU A 352 -7.98 -7.92 -21.05
N ALA A 353 -8.74 -9.02 -20.92
CA ALA A 353 -8.18 -10.36 -20.72
C ALA A 353 -7.30 -10.77 -21.91
N ASP A 354 -7.76 -10.56 -23.14
CA ASP A 354 -7.00 -10.83 -24.37
C ASP A 354 -5.70 -10.02 -24.46
N SER A 355 -5.69 -8.86 -23.82
CA SER A 355 -4.50 -8.00 -23.72
C SER A 355 -3.58 -8.37 -22.54
N GLY A 356 -3.88 -9.44 -21.82
CA GLY A 356 -3.06 -9.99 -20.76
C GLY A 356 -3.29 -9.39 -19.37
N PHE A 357 -4.39 -8.67 -19.14
CA PHE A 357 -4.80 -8.31 -17.77
C PHE A 357 -5.38 -9.54 -17.04
N VAL A 358 -5.26 -9.55 -15.73
CA VAL A 358 -5.93 -10.52 -14.87
C VAL A 358 -7.35 -10.00 -14.59
N THR A 359 -8.35 -10.68 -15.14
CA THR A 359 -9.76 -10.29 -15.14
C THR A 359 -10.66 -11.23 -14.34
N SER A 360 -10.08 -12.28 -13.74
CA SER A 360 -10.81 -13.26 -12.93
C SER A 360 -10.01 -13.66 -11.70
N ALA A 361 -10.71 -13.89 -10.59
CA ALA A 361 -10.14 -14.44 -9.37
C ALA A 361 -9.64 -15.87 -9.51
N GLU A 362 -10.17 -16.63 -10.50
CA GLU A 362 -9.75 -18.00 -10.81
C GLU A 362 -8.40 -18.07 -11.53
N SER A 363 -7.89 -16.95 -12.02
CA SER A 363 -6.61 -16.89 -12.71
C SER A 363 -5.46 -17.27 -11.78
N ALA A 364 -4.52 -18.10 -12.25
CA ALA A 364 -3.28 -18.40 -11.54
C ALA A 364 -2.47 -17.12 -11.20
N TRP A 365 -2.64 -16.07 -11.99
CA TRP A 365 -2.00 -14.76 -11.80
C TRP A 365 -2.67 -13.88 -10.73
N HIS A 366 -3.88 -14.25 -10.30
CA HIS A 366 -4.56 -13.50 -9.24
C HIS A 366 -3.78 -13.58 -7.93
N ARG A 367 -3.60 -12.44 -7.24
CA ARG A 367 -2.82 -12.30 -5.99
C ARG A 367 -1.35 -12.76 -6.12
N ALA A 368 -0.81 -12.77 -7.35
CA ALA A 368 0.60 -13.06 -7.61
C ALA A 368 1.40 -11.77 -7.81
N GLY A 369 2.59 -11.69 -7.24
CA GLY A 369 3.46 -10.54 -7.37
C GLY A 369 4.94 -10.91 -7.35
N ALA A 370 5.78 -10.03 -7.87
CA ALA A 370 7.23 -10.19 -7.83
C ALA A 370 7.93 -8.85 -7.56
N CYS A 371 9.10 -8.88 -6.96
CA CYS A 371 9.97 -7.70 -6.91
C CYS A 371 10.59 -7.43 -8.29
N ALA A 372 11.41 -6.36 -8.41
CA ALA A 372 12.06 -6.04 -9.69
C ALA A 372 12.88 -7.20 -10.26
N GLY A 373 13.62 -7.92 -9.40
CA GLY A 373 14.47 -9.02 -9.87
C GLY A 373 15.69 -8.54 -10.67
N ARG A 374 16.44 -9.47 -11.25
CA ARG A 374 17.40 -9.16 -12.31
C ARG A 374 16.63 -8.85 -13.59
N PRO A 375 17.21 -8.03 -14.52
CA PRO A 375 18.44 -7.26 -14.35
C PRO A 375 18.28 -5.99 -13.50
N GLY A 376 17.07 -5.57 -13.13
CA GLY A 376 16.76 -4.28 -12.49
C GLY A 376 17.20 -4.14 -11.02
N CYS A 377 17.80 -5.18 -10.42
CA CYS A 377 18.30 -5.14 -9.04
C CYS A 377 19.51 -6.06 -8.85
N ALA A 378 20.71 -5.49 -8.64
CA ALA A 378 21.95 -6.25 -8.39
C ALA A 378 21.89 -7.15 -7.14
N LYS A 379 21.01 -6.83 -6.18
CA LYS A 379 20.84 -7.67 -4.98
C LYS A 379 20.02 -8.93 -5.25
N SER A 380 19.37 -8.99 -6.40
CA SER A 380 18.58 -10.16 -6.79
C SER A 380 19.49 -11.30 -7.26
N LEU A 381 19.17 -12.52 -6.83
CA LEU A 381 19.87 -13.73 -7.24
C LEU A 381 19.33 -14.29 -8.57
N ALA A 382 18.11 -13.88 -8.97
CA ALA A 382 17.45 -14.41 -10.17
C ALA A 382 16.59 -13.35 -10.88
N ASP A 383 16.18 -13.62 -12.13
CA ASP A 383 15.08 -12.90 -12.78
C ASP A 383 13.75 -13.47 -12.29
N VAL A 384 13.37 -13.02 -11.10
CA VAL A 384 12.15 -13.52 -10.43
C VAL A 384 10.87 -13.22 -11.18
N ARG A 385 10.86 -12.22 -12.09
CA ARG A 385 9.67 -11.91 -12.90
C ARG A 385 9.51 -12.92 -14.04
N ALA A 386 10.60 -13.25 -14.73
CA ALA A 386 10.59 -14.28 -15.77
C ALA A 386 10.24 -15.66 -15.18
N ASP A 387 10.86 -16.02 -14.06
CA ASP A 387 10.59 -17.30 -13.39
C ASP A 387 9.16 -17.38 -12.83
N ALA A 388 8.63 -16.30 -12.27
CA ALA A 388 7.24 -16.21 -11.84
C ALA A 388 6.26 -16.36 -13.02
N ALA A 389 6.53 -15.66 -14.13
CA ALA A 389 5.72 -15.76 -15.34
C ALA A 389 5.69 -17.18 -15.91
N ALA A 390 6.84 -17.83 -16.03
CA ALA A 390 6.94 -19.23 -16.48
C ALA A 390 6.18 -20.18 -15.53
N CYS A 391 6.33 -19.99 -14.22
CA CYS A 391 5.61 -20.75 -13.21
C CYS A 391 4.08 -20.61 -13.33
N LEU A 392 3.57 -19.39 -13.47
CA LEU A 392 2.13 -19.11 -13.54
C LEU A 392 1.52 -19.51 -14.90
N ALA A 393 2.29 -19.42 -15.99
CA ALA A 393 1.85 -19.84 -17.32
C ALA A 393 1.71 -21.36 -17.45
N SER A 394 2.31 -22.16 -16.56
CA SER A 394 2.16 -23.62 -16.56
C SER A 394 0.74 -24.11 -16.22
N GLY A 395 -0.18 -23.19 -15.90
CA GLY A 395 -1.63 -23.42 -15.92
C GLY A 395 -2.20 -24.17 -14.73
N GLN A 396 -1.46 -24.36 -13.65
CA GLN A 396 -2.06 -24.87 -12.41
C GLN A 396 -2.89 -23.73 -11.76
N ALA A 397 -4.19 -23.72 -12.06
CA ALA A 397 -5.12 -22.78 -11.47
C ALA A 397 -5.07 -22.91 -9.95
N ALA A 398 -4.88 -21.78 -9.29
CA ALA A 398 -4.79 -21.78 -7.83
C ALA A 398 -6.16 -21.66 -7.15
N GLY A 399 -7.22 -21.29 -7.89
CA GLY A 399 -8.56 -21.00 -7.36
C GLY A 399 -8.67 -19.64 -6.65
N ALA A 400 -9.89 -19.13 -6.50
CA ALA A 400 -10.17 -17.82 -5.92
C ALA A 400 -9.71 -17.67 -4.46
N THR A 401 -9.68 -18.76 -3.71
CA THR A 401 -9.28 -18.80 -2.29
C THR A 401 -7.78 -19.01 -2.06
N ALA A 402 -6.99 -19.14 -3.11
CA ALA A 402 -5.56 -19.42 -3.01
C ALA A 402 -4.80 -18.28 -2.28
N LEU A 403 -3.83 -18.67 -1.47
CA LEU A 403 -2.96 -17.71 -0.79
C LEU A 403 -2.25 -16.79 -1.80
N PRO A 404 -2.08 -15.50 -1.46
CA PRO A 404 -1.21 -14.61 -2.21
C PRO A 404 0.19 -15.22 -2.34
N VAL A 405 0.84 -15.02 -3.49
CA VAL A 405 2.20 -15.49 -3.70
C VAL A 405 3.11 -14.34 -4.13
N TYR A 406 4.33 -14.31 -3.62
CA TYR A 406 5.27 -13.25 -3.95
C TYR A 406 6.68 -13.77 -4.18
N TRP A 407 7.23 -13.45 -5.35
CA TRP A 407 8.60 -13.79 -5.71
C TRP A 407 9.58 -12.69 -5.32
N SER A 408 10.57 -13.05 -4.53
CA SER A 408 11.60 -12.16 -4.01
C SER A 408 12.98 -12.58 -4.48
N GLY A 409 13.72 -11.67 -5.09
CA GLY A 409 15.08 -11.93 -5.56
C GLY A 409 16.14 -11.96 -4.44
N CYS A 410 15.81 -11.48 -3.24
CA CYS A 410 16.71 -11.47 -2.09
C CYS A 410 15.91 -11.36 -0.78
N GLU A 411 16.60 -11.54 0.36
CA GLU A 411 16.01 -11.52 1.72
C GLU A 411 15.30 -10.19 2.10
N ARG A 412 15.49 -9.12 1.34
CA ARG A 412 14.78 -7.84 1.56
C ARG A 412 13.28 -7.92 1.29
N ARG A 413 12.82 -8.84 0.44
CA ARG A 413 11.39 -9.04 0.08
C ARG A 413 10.67 -7.74 -0.28
N CYS A 414 11.31 -6.87 -1.07
CA CYS A 414 10.78 -5.55 -1.40
C CYS A 414 9.40 -5.64 -2.07
N GLY A 415 8.37 -5.07 -1.43
CA GLY A 415 7.03 -4.99 -2.00
C GLY A 415 6.15 -6.23 -1.78
N HIS A 416 6.55 -7.17 -0.91
CA HIS A 416 5.69 -8.31 -0.54
C HIS A 416 4.33 -7.84 0.02
N PRO A 417 3.27 -8.65 -0.11
CA PRO A 417 1.97 -8.30 0.45
C PRO A 417 2.04 -8.21 1.98
N GLY A 418 1.24 -7.31 2.55
CA GLY A 418 1.00 -7.23 3.99
C GLY A 418 -0.44 -7.65 4.29
N GLY A 419 -0.71 -8.01 5.54
CA GLY A 419 -2.08 -8.27 6.00
C GLY A 419 -2.60 -9.66 5.66
N GLY A 420 -2.07 -10.69 6.30
CA GLY A 420 -2.53 -12.06 6.17
C GLY A 420 -1.45 -13.05 5.75
N PRO A 421 -1.76 -14.34 5.70
CA PRO A 421 -0.82 -15.37 5.26
C PRO A 421 -0.54 -15.29 3.75
N TRP A 422 0.68 -15.65 3.35
CA TRP A 422 1.13 -15.59 1.96
C TRP A 422 2.26 -16.58 1.69
N VAL A 423 2.45 -16.94 0.42
CA VAL A 423 3.53 -17.81 -0.06
C VAL A 423 4.73 -16.97 -0.44
N ASP A 424 5.83 -17.12 0.32
CA ASP A 424 7.12 -16.49 0.09
C ASP A 424 7.97 -17.38 -0.83
N VAL A 425 8.23 -16.90 -2.04
CA VAL A 425 9.10 -17.57 -3.03
C VAL A 425 10.39 -16.76 -3.11
N LEU A 426 11.41 -17.21 -2.41
CA LEU A 426 12.67 -16.49 -2.28
C LEU A 426 13.77 -17.14 -3.12
N ALA A 427 14.39 -16.37 -4.02
CA ALA A 427 15.54 -16.82 -4.79
C ALA A 427 16.74 -17.13 -3.87
N THR A 428 17.42 -18.24 -4.15
CA THR A 428 18.64 -18.72 -3.51
C THR A 428 19.73 -18.91 -4.56
N GLY A 429 20.95 -19.30 -4.15
CA GLY A 429 22.02 -19.59 -5.13
C GLY A 429 21.67 -20.73 -6.10
N ASP A 430 20.89 -21.71 -5.63
CA ASP A 430 20.64 -22.97 -6.34
C ASP A 430 19.17 -23.15 -6.77
N GLY A 431 18.36 -22.08 -6.73
CA GLY A 431 16.93 -22.15 -7.08
C GLY A 431 16.06 -21.26 -6.20
N TYR A 432 15.00 -21.84 -5.61
CA TYR A 432 14.03 -21.08 -4.81
C TYR A 432 13.69 -21.78 -3.50
N ARG A 433 13.50 -20.98 -2.46
CA ARG A 433 12.92 -21.44 -1.18
C ARG A 433 11.45 -21.00 -1.12
N VAL A 434 10.54 -21.96 -1.07
CA VAL A 434 9.10 -21.75 -0.96
C VAL A 434 8.68 -21.97 0.48
N THR A 435 8.00 -20.99 1.08
CA THR A 435 7.58 -21.00 2.49
C THR A 435 6.22 -20.33 2.63
N VAL A 436 5.29 -20.91 3.36
CA VAL A 436 4.08 -20.20 3.80
C VAL A 436 4.42 -19.37 5.03
N ARG A 437 4.10 -18.08 4.97
CA ARG A 437 4.28 -17.13 6.07
C ARG A 437 2.95 -16.71 6.65
N ASP A 438 2.92 -16.50 7.95
CA ASP A 438 1.79 -15.89 8.64
C ASP A 438 1.82 -14.35 8.52
N GLU A 439 0.83 -13.71 9.11
CA GLU A 439 0.69 -12.26 9.11
C GLU A 439 1.86 -11.53 9.80
N SER A 440 2.52 -12.13 10.76
CA SER A 440 3.67 -11.58 11.46
C SER A 440 5.00 -11.74 10.70
N GLY A 441 4.97 -12.49 9.57
CA GLY A 441 6.14 -12.90 8.81
C GLY A 441 6.83 -14.15 9.40
N GLY A 442 6.24 -14.77 10.42
CA GLY A 442 6.61 -16.07 10.93
C GLY A 442 6.39 -17.18 9.90
N ARG A 443 6.81 -18.39 10.23
CA ARG A 443 6.57 -19.57 9.37
C ARG A 443 5.29 -20.25 9.82
N GLN A 444 4.44 -20.61 8.86
CA GLN A 444 3.23 -21.38 9.11
C GLN A 444 3.31 -22.72 8.37
N GLY A 445 2.92 -23.82 9.02
CA GLY A 445 2.82 -25.14 8.40
C GLY A 445 4.16 -25.87 8.20
N ALA A 446 4.23 -26.67 7.12
CA ALA A 446 5.40 -27.47 6.75
C ALA A 446 6.64 -26.59 6.53
N GLY A 447 7.83 -27.11 6.89
CA GLY A 447 9.09 -26.37 6.77
C GLY A 447 9.37 -25.87 5.33
N PRO A 448 10.37 -24.98 5.15
CA PRO A 448 10.70 -24.42 3.85
C PRO A 448 11.11 -25.53 2.89
N ARG A 449 10.59 -25.48 1.65
CA ARG A 449 10.98 -26.39 0.58
C ARG A 449 11.95 -25.67 -0.35
N THR A 450 13.16 -26.20 -0.50
CA THR A 450 14.09 -25.73 -1.52
C THR A 450 13.83 -26.52 -2.79
N VAL A 451 13.63 -25.82 -3.90
CA VAL A 451 13.32 -26.41 -5.20
C VAL A 451 14.13 -25.73 -6.30
N THR A 452 14.48 -26.49 -7.32
CA THR A 452 15.02 -25.94 -8.56
C THR A 452 13.92 -25.24 -9.35
N THR A 453 14.28 -24.45 -10.35
CA THR A 453 13.33 -23.78 -11.24
C THR A 453 12.33 -24.77 -11.87
N ALA A 454 12.78 -25.99 -12.23
CA ALA A 454 11.92 -27.03 -12.81
C ALA A 454 10.82 -27.53 -11.84
N GLY A 455 11.09 -27.58 -10.52
CA GLY A 455 10.11 -28.01 -9.51
C GLY A 455 9.25 -26.88 -8.95
N LEU A 456 9.50 -25.63 -9.38
CA LEU A 456 8.93 -24.44 -8.77
C LEU A 456 7.39 -24.38 -8.89
N ALA A 457 6.85 -24.67 -10.08
CA ALA A 457 5.41 -24.56 -10.33
C ALA A 457 4.59 -25.48 -9.41
N GLY A 458 4.98 -26.76 -9.28
CA GLY A 458 4.30 -27.69 -8.40
C GLY A 458 4.42 -27.32 -6.92
N ALA A 459 5.59 -26.81 -6.49
CA ALA A 459 5.79 -26.40 -5.11
C ALA A 459 4.94 -25.15 -4.75
N VAL A 460 4.86 -24.18 -5.66
CA VAL A 460 4.04 -22.98 -5.49
C VAL A 460 2.56 -23.31 -5.47
N ALA A 461 2.08 -24.14 -6.40
CA ALA A 461 0.68 -24.57 -6.44
C ALA A 461 0.27 -25.26 -5.13
N ALA A 462 1.07 -26.20 -4.66
CA ALA A 462 0.83 -26.89 -3.38
C ALA A 462 0.85 -25.94 -2.18
N ALA A 463 1.76 -24.96 -2.16
CA ALA A 463 1.83 -23.99 -1.07
C ALA A 463 0.65 -23.02 -1.06
N ARG A 464 0.11 -22.62 -2.22
CA ARG A 464 -1.03 -21.71 -2.34
C ARG A 464 -2.36 -22.33 -1.91
N THR A 465 -2.48 -23.65 -1.93
CA THR A 465 -3.67 -24.41 -1.49
C THR A 465 -3.62 -24.83 -0.02
N THR A 466 -2.53 -24.52 0.68
CA THR A 466 -2.40 -24.83 2.11
C THR A 466 -3.27 -23.88 2.92
N THR A 467 -4.26 -24.42 3.63
CA THR A 467 -5.16 -23.70 4.57
C THR A 467 -4.56 -23.60 5.97
#